data_db675c78c24472764df5b75cb0c8299e
#
_entry.id   db675c78c24472764df5b75cb0c8299e
#
_cell.length_a   1.000
_cell.length_b   1.000
_cell.length_c   1.000
_cell.angle_alpha   90.00
_cell.angle_beta   90.00
_cell.angle_gamma   90.00
#
_symmetry.space_group_name_H-M   'P 1'
#
loop_
_entity.id
_entity.type
_entity.pdbx_description
1 polymer ?
#
loop_
_entity_poly.entity_id
_entity_poly.type
_entity_poly.pdbx_seq_one_letter_code
_entity_poly.pdbx_strand_id
1 'polypeptide(L)' 'MEREILKPDYLGDGVYVHDKGYGLSLAVNHHLNEVIFLEDTVLLALINYAKRAELIK' A
#
# COMPACT_ATOMS: atom_id res chain seq x y z
N MET A 1 16.63 4.36 12.18
CA MET A 1 17.36 4.31 10.90
C MET A 1 16.37 4.45 9.76
N GLU A 2 16.71 5.31 8.82
CA GLU A 2 15.83 5.57 7.68
C GLU A 2 16.06 4.51 6.62
N ARG A 3 14.98 4.09 6.02
CA ARG A 3 15.06 3.19 4.88
C ARG A 3 14.90 3.98 3.60
N GLU A 4 15.31 3.37 2.51
CA GLU A 4 15.19 3.98 1.20
C GLU A 4 13.74 3.93 0.73
N ILE A 5 13.25 5.05 0.19
CA ILE A 5 11.90 5.11 -0.35
C ILE A 5 11.87 4.36 -1.68
N LEU A 6 10.91 3.47 -1.81
CA LEU A 6 10.74 2.71 -3.03
C LEU A 6 10.04 3.55 -4.10
N LYS A 7 10.31 3.22 -5.35
CA LYS A 7 9.59 3.84 -6.46
C LYS A 7 8.15 3.34 -6.48
N PRO A 8 7.21 4.15 -6.98
CA PRO A 8 5.84 3.70 -7.13
C PRO A 8 5.76 2.44 -8.01
N ASP A 9 4.78 1.61 -7.72
CA ASP A 9 4.62 0.36 -8.45
C ASP A 9 3.15 0.15 -8.79
N TYR A 10 2.90 -0.65 -9.78
CA TYR A 10 1.56 -1.02 -10.21
C TYR A 10 1.22 -2.38 -9.62
N LEU A 11 0.11 -2.46 -8.88
CA LEU A 11 -0.29 -3.71 -8.23
C LEU A 11 -1.22 -4.56 -9.09
N GLY A 12 -1.88 -3.94 -10.05
CA GLY A 12 -2.84 -4.64 -10.90
C GLY A 12 -4.24 -4.05 -10.72
N ASP A 13 -5.11 -4.34 -11.68
CA ASP A 13 -6.51 -3.93 -11.63
C ASP A 13 -6.69 -2.42 -11.44
N GLY A 14 -5.75 -1.63 -11.98
CA GLY A 14 -5.82 -0.19 -11.87
C GLY A 14 -5.33 0.36 -10.54
N VAL A 15 -4.68 -0.45 -9.70
CA VAL A 15 -4.22 -0.01 -8.38
C VAL A 15 -2.71 0.22 -8.41
N TYR A 16 -2.29 1.41 -7.96
CA TYR A 16 -0.88 1.76 -7.83
C TYR A 16 -0.57 1.99 -6.36
N VAL A 17 0.69 1.80 -6.00
CA VAL A 17 1.15 2.01 -4.62
C VAL A 17 2.31 2.98 -4.62
N HIS A 18 2.31 3.89 -3.65
CA HIS A 18 3.38 4.86 -3.44
C HIS A 18 3.93 4.71 -2.03
N ASP A 19 5.24 4.64 -1.94
CA ASP A 19 5.93 4.60 -0.65
C ASP A 19 6.10 6.02 -0.15
N LYS A 20 5.42 6.36 0.96
CA LYS A 20 5.49 7.71 1.53
C LYS A 20 6.50 7.80 2.67
N GLY A 21 7.25 6.73 2.93
CA GLY A 21 8.25 6.72 3.98
C GLY A 21 7.71 6.23 5.31
N TYR A 22 6.57 6.74 5.73
CA TYR A 22 5.92 6.38 6.99
C TYR A 22 4.60 5.64 6.77
N GLY A 23 4.37 5.22 5.54
CA GLY A 23 3.19 4.47 5.17
C GLY A 23 3.12 4.39 3.66
N LEU A 24 2.03 3.83 3.17
CA LEU A 24 1.80 3.65 1.75
C LEU A 24 0.53 4.37 1.34
N SER A 25 0.51 4.94 0.14
CA SER A 25 -0.74 5.43 -0.41
C SER A 25 -1.10 4.58 -1.61
N LEU A 26 -2.39 4.40 -1.83
CA LEU A 26 -2.92 3.66 -2.96
C LEU A 26 -3.59 4.62 -3.91
N ALA A 27 -3.30 4.47 -5.19
CA ALA A 27 -3.90 5.26 -6.25
C ALA A 27 -4.69 4.32 -7.16
N VAL A 28 -5.78 4.83 -7.72
CA VAL A 28 -6.64 4.03 -8.59
C VAL A 28 -6.73 4.66 -9.96
N ASN A 29 -6.67 3.82 -10.99
CA ASN A 29 -6.85 4.19 -12.40
C ASN A 29 -5.78 5.13 -12.95
N HIS A 30 -5.00 5.77 -12.08
CA HIS A 30 -3.91 6.66 -12.48
C HIS A 30 -2.97 6.79 -11.30
N HIS A 31 -1.67 6.75 -11.56
CA HIS A 31 -0.69 6.72 -10.47
C HIS A 31 -0.73 7.96 -9.58
N LEU A 32 -1.30 9.05 -10.04
CA LEU A 32 -1.42 10.30 -9.25
C LEU A 32 -2.75 10.43 -8.53
N ASN A 33 -3.68 9.51 -8.75
CA ASN A 33 -5.01 9.57 -8.12
C ASN A 33 -4.99 8.80 -6.80
N GLU A 34 -4.28 9.35 -5.81
CA GLU A 34 -4.12 8.72 -4.49
C GLU A 34 -5.40 8.92 -3.69
N VAL A 35 -6.01 7.83 -3.28
CA VAL A 35 -7.31 7.86 -2.60
C VAL A 35 -7.25 7.36 -1.17
N ILE A 36 -6.25 6.56 -0.82
CA ILE A 36 -6.14 5.96 0.51
C ILE A 36 -4.70 6.06 0.97
N PHE A 37 -4.52 6.49 2.22
CA PHE A 37 -3.21 6.45 2.86
C PHE A 37 -3.26 5.46 4.01
N LEU A 38 -2.29 4.55 4.05
CA LEU A 38 -2.20 3.53 5.08
C LEU A 38 -0.93 3.75 5.89
N GLU A 39 -1.09 4.20 7.12
CA GLU A 39 0.03 4.22 8.05
C GLU A 39 0.47 2.80 8.36
N ASP A 40 1.67 2.65 8.92
CA ASP A 40 2.24 1.32 9.14
C ASP A 40 1.33 0.44 9.99
N THR A 41 0.71 0.98 11.04
CA THR A 41 -0.18 0.19 11.89
C THR A 41 -1.46 -0.21 11.15
N VAL A 42 -1.99 0.68 10.32
CA VAL A 42 -3.20 0.39 9.54
C VAL A 42 -2.87 -0.62 8.46
N LEU A 43 -1.70 -0.48 7.83
CA LEU A 43 -1.25 -1.44 6.83
C LEU A 43 -1.12 -2.84 7.44
N LEU A 44 -0.55 -2.92 8.65
CA LEU A 44 -0.42 -4.21 9.33
C LEU A 44 -1.79 -4.83 9.60
N ALA A 45 -2.76 -4.00 9.99
CA ALA A 45 -4.12 -4.49 10.22
C ALA A 45 -4.73 -5.04 8.93
N LEU A 46 -4.47 -4.40 7.80
CA LEU A 46 -4.94 -4.89 6.51
C LEU A 46 -4.29 -6.23 6.17
N ILE A 47 -2.99 -6.35 6.39
CA ILE A 47 -2.28 -7.60 6.14
C ILE A 47 -2.86 -8.71 6.99
N ASN A 48 -3.12 -8.42 8.28
CA ASN A 48 -3.68 -9.42 9.17
C ASN A 48 -5.08 -9.83 8.76
N TYR A 49 -5.87 -8.88 8.28
CA TYR A 49 -7.20 -9.19 7.75
C TYR A 49 -7.08 -10.12 6.53
N ALA A 50 -6.16 -9.81 5.62
CA ALA A 50 -5.97 -10.63 4.43
C ALA A 50 -5.57 -12.05 4.80
N LYS A 51 -4.76 -12.20 5.86
CA LYS A 51 -4.38 -13.54 6.34
C LYS A 51 -5.58 -14.29 6.88
N ARG A 52 -6.45 -13.62 7.65
CA ARG A 52 -7.66 -14.25 8.17
C ARG A 52 -8.62 -14.64 7.04
N ALA A 53 -8.63 -13.86 5.98
CA ALA A 53 -9.43 -14.15 4.80
C ALA A 53 -8.77 -15.22 3.91
N GLU A 54 -7.58 -15.69 4.30
CA GLU A 54 -6.82 -16.71 3.59
C GLU A 54 -6.41 -16.27 2.18
N LEU A 55 -6.24 -14.97 1.99
CA LEU A 55 -5.77 -14.43 0.73
C LEU A 55 -4.25 -14.37 0.66
N ILE A 56 -3.59 -14.29 1.81
CA ILE A 56 -2.14 -14.35 1.92
C ILE A 56 -1.77 -15.25 3.08
N LYS A 57 -0.49 -15.65 3.11
CA LYS A 57 0.01 -16.58 4.13
C LYS A 57 0.79 -15.87 5.22
#